data_b995a288184086d4c502c3d0cc422dd8
#
_entry.id   b995a288184086d4c502c3d0cc422dd8
#
_cell.length_a   1.000
_cell.length_b   1.000
_cell.length_c   1.000
_cell.angle_alpha   90.00
_cell.angle_beta   90.00
_cell.angle_gamma   90.00
#
_symmetry.space_group_name_H-M   'P 1'
#
loop_
_entity.id
_entity.type
_entity.pdbx_description
1 polymer ?
#
loop_
_entity_poly.entity_id
_entity_poly.type
_entity_poly.pdbx_seq_one_letter_code
_entity_poly.pdbx_strand_id
1 'polypeptide(L)'
;MLSKLQSVYHKYEELCAKSEQPDFYADPKTAARLLREKNELQPIVECFLAYRQAEQDMTDAEELMSDPEMKELCQETYTQAKHTREELHEKLQILLLPKDPNDEKSVIMEIRGGVGGEESALFAHSLFRMYSMYAARQGWQIELLNYNETELGGVKEADFVINGRGAWSRMKYESGVHRVQRVPETESGGRVHTSTATVAVLPEMEEVDVQINPADIEMQVYRASGAGGQHVNKTSSAVRLIHKPSGIVVACQEERSQLQNREKCMRMLASKLYEIEQQRLESEVTGMRRSQVGTGMRNERIRTYNFPQGRVTDHRVNLTLYRIDSVMDGDLDEIINALATADQAEKLKNSQ
;
A
#
# COMPACT_ATOMS: atom_id res chain seq x y z
N MET A 1 16.55 -15.67 13.53
CA MET A 1 16.67 -15.34 12.09
C MET A 1 16.86 -16.58 11.24
N LEU A 2 17.90 -17.40 11.43
CA LEU A 2 18.21 -18.58 10.59
C LEU A 2 17.06 -19.60 10.48
N SER A 3 16.33 -19.89 11.56
CA SER A 3 15.17 -20.79 11.51
C SER A 3 14.04 -20.27 10.62
N LYS A 4 13.79 -18.96 10.63
CA LYS A 4 12.82 -18.33 9.71
C LYS A 4 13.28 -18.43 8.25
N LEU A 5 14.58 -18.21 7.99
CA LEU A 5 15.15 -18.32 6.64
C LEU A 5 15.08 -19.75 6.11
N GLN A 6 15.32 -20.76 6.94
CA GLN A 6 15.13 -22.15 6.57
C GLN A 6 13.67 -22.47 6.20
N SER A 7 12.71 -21.97 6.99
CA SER A 7 11.29 -22.13 6.67
C SER A 7 10.90 -21.47 5.34
N VAL A 8 11.45 -20.27 5.05
CA VAL A 8 11.26 -19.57 3.77
C VAL A 8 11.86 -20.36 2.62
N TYR A 9 13.06 -20.91 2.80
CA TYR A 9 13.74 -21.73 1.79
C TYR A 9 12.92 -23.00 1.46
N HIS A 10 12.46 -23.75 2.47
CA HIS A 10 11.60 -24.93 2.25
C HIS A 10 10.30 -24.57 1.54
N LYS A 11 9.66 -23.48 1.94
CA LYS A 11 8.45 -23.00 1.26
C LYS A 11 8.71 -22.68 -0.21
N TYR A 12 9.83 -22.05 -0.52
CA TYR A 12 10.24 -21.77 -1.90
C TYR A 12 10.46 -23.04 -2.71
N GLU A 13 11.14 -24.05 -2.14
CA GLU A 13 11.32 -25.37 -2.78
C GLU A 13 9.99 -26.06 -3.06
N GLU A 14 9.05 -26.02 -2.10
CA GLU A 14 7.70 -26.55 -2.31
C GLU A 14 6.96 -25.85 -3.46
N LEU A 15 7.08 -24.52 -3.55
CA LEU A 15 6.49 -23.73 -4.64
C LEU A 15 7.14 -24.04 -5.99
N CYS A 16 8.46 -24.23 -6.03
CA CYS A 16 9.17 -24.68 -7.21
C CYS A 16 8.65 -26.07 -7.67
N ALA A 17 8.62 -27.04 -6.76
CA ALA A 17 8.13 -28.38 -7.05
C ALA A 17 6.66 -28.39 -7.53
N LYS A 18 5.80 -27.54 -6.93
CA LYS A 18 4.42 -27.38 -7.39
C LYS A 18 4.33 -26.77 -8.78
N SER A 19 5.19 -25.78 -9.08
CA SER A 19 5.20 -25.10 -10.39
C SER A 19 5.64 -25.99 -11.55
N GLU A 20 6.33 -27.11 -11.27
CA GLU A 20 6.80 -28.09 -12.26
C GLU A 20 5.76 -29.19 -12.54
N GLN A 21 4.65 -29.24 -11.78
CA GLN A 21 3.61 -30.25 -11.97
C GLN A 21 2.80 -29.97 -13.25
N PRO A 22 2.44 -30.98 -14.05
CA PRO A 22 1.69 -30.81 -15.29
C PRO A 22 0.35 -30.08 -15.11
N ASP A 23 -0.31 -30.29 -13.98
CA ASP A 23 -1.63 -29.75 -13.67
C ASP A 23 -1.58 -28.33 -13.04
N PHE A 24 -0.39 -27.74 -12.89
CA PHE A 24 -0.21 -26.44 -12.23
C PHE A 24 -1.05 -25.32 -12.85
N TYR A 25 -1.19 -25.31 -14.16
CA TYR A 25 -1.94 -24.30 -14.92
C TYR A 25 -3.43 -24.63 -15.11
N ALA A 26 -3.93 -25.72 -14.52
CA ALA A 26 -5.36 -26.10 -14.62
C ALA A 26 -6.27 -25.04 -13.97
N ASP A 27 -5.80 -24.37 -12.89
CA ASP A 27 -6.47 -23.21 -12.31
C ASP A 27 -5.58 -21.96 -12.44
N PRO A 28 -5.86 -21.07 -13.43
CA PRO A 28 -5.04 -19.90 -13.68
C PRO A 28 -4.94 -18.91 -12.48
N LYS A 29 -6.00 -18.79 -11.66
CA LYS A 29 -6.02 -17.90 -10.50
C LYS A 29 -5.08 -18.41 -9.40
N THR A 30 -5.14 -19.69 -9.11
CA THR A 30 -4.25 -20.32 -8.11
C THR A 30 -2.80 -20.34 -8.60
N ALA A 31 -2.57 -20.65 -9.88
CA ALA A 31 -1.24 -20.62 -10.48
C ALA A 31 -0.61 -19.21 -10.39
N ALA A 32 -1.36 -18.17 -10.77
CA ALA A 32 -0.88 -16.78 -10.67
C ALA A 32 -0.52 -16.37 -9.24
N ARG A 33 -1.33 -16.77 -8.25
CA ARG A 33 -1.05 -16.51 -6.83
C ARG A 33 0.23 -17.20 -6.37
N LEU A 34 0.40 -18.48 -6.68
CA LEU A 34 1.58 -19.25 -6.28
C LEU A 34 2.87 -18.76 -6.96
N LEU A 35 2.80 -18.36 -8.24
CA LEU A 35 3.91 -17.75 -8.95
C LEU A 35 4.30 -16.39 -8.35
N ARG A 36 3.32 -15.57 -7.97
CA ARG A 36 3.59 -14.30 -7.28
C ARG A 36 4.32 -14.57 -5.97
N GLU A 37 3.83 -15.50 -5.15
CA GLU A 37 4.45 -15.88 -3.87
C GLU A 37 5.88 -16.42 -4.07
N LYS A 38 6.11 -17.26 -5.08
CA LYS A 38 7.45 -17.74 -5.46
C LYS A 38 8.38 -16.59 -5.80
N ASN A 39 7.94 -15.64 -6.65
CA ASN A 39 8.73 -14.48 -7.05
C ASN A 39 9.05 -13.53 -5.88
N GLU A 40 8.16 -13.44 -4.90
CA GLU A 40 8.39 -12.66 -3.68
C GLU A 40 9.46 -13.27 -2.77
N LEU A 41 9.51 -14.61 -2.70
CA LEU A 41 10.50 -15.34 -1.88
C LEU A 41 11.86 -15.46 -2.56
N GLN A 42 11.92 -15.44 -3.88
CA GLN A 42 13.15 -15.65 -4.66
C GLN A 42 14.31 -14.77 -4.20
N PRO A 43 14.21 -13.43 -4.07
CA PRO A 43 15.33 -12.60 -3.67
C PRO A 43 15.83 -12.89 -2.24
N ILE A 44 14.93 -13.35 -1.35
CA ILE A 44 15.29 -13.77 0.01
C ILE A 44 16.13 -15.05 -0.05
N VAL A 45 15.69 -16.02 -0.85
CA VAL A 45 16.37 -17.31 -1.02
C VAL A 45 17.73 -17.15 -1.67
N GLU A 46 17.82 -16.35 -2.74
CA GLU A 46 19.11 -16.07 -3.42
C GLU A 46 20.12 -15.43 -2.44
N CYS A 47 19.66 -14.45 -1.67
CA CYS A 47 20.51 -13.80 -0.66
C CYS A 47 20.91 -14.77 0.46
N PHE A 48 20.01 -15.67 0.87
CA PHE A 48 20.28 -16.67 1.90
C PHE A 48 21.26 -17.75 1.43
N LEU A 49 21.17 -18.20 0.18
CA LEU A 49 22.11 -19.14 -0.40
C LEU A 49 23.51 -18.52 -0.51
N ALA A 50 23.59 -17.26 -0.94
CA ALA A 50 24.84 -16.51 -0.96
C ALA A 50 25.44 -16.33 0.43
N TYR A 51 24.63 -16.05 1.44
CA TYR A 51 25.05 -15.98 2.85
C TYR A 51 25.64 -17.30 3.34
N ARG A 52 24.96 -18.43 3.06
CA ARG A 52 25.45 -19.76 3.41
C ARG A 52 26.76 -20.11 2.70
N GLN A 53 26.89 -19.71 1.43
CA GLN A 53 28.14 -19.91 0.68
C GLN A 53 29.28 -19.13 1.33
N ALA A 54 29.06 -17.86 1.70
CA ALA A 54 30.07 -17.07 2.40
C ALA A 54 30.46 -17.67 3.78
N GLU A 55 29.51 -18.27 4.51
CA GLU A 55 29.81 -19.01 5.75
C GLU A 55 30.67 -20.27 5.47
N GLN A 56 30.36 -21.00 4.39
CA GLN A 56 31.14 -22.17 3.99
C GLN A 56 32.56 -21.76 3.57
N ASP A 57 32.69 -20.72 2.75
CA ASP A 57 34.00 -20.19 2.31
C ASP A 57 34.87 -19.74 3.48
N MET A 58 34.28 -19.17 4.53
CA MET A 58 34.98 -18.84 5.79
C MET A 58 35.46 -20.10 6.49
N THR A 59 34.63 -21.14 6.62
CA THR A 59 34.99 -22.38 7.26
C THR A 59 36.11 -23.11 6.50
N ASP A 60 35.98 -23.21 5.18
CA ASP A 60 36.95 -23.83 4.31
C ASP A 60 38.32 -23.09 4.37
N ALA A 61 38.29 -21.75 4.39
CA ALA A 61 39.48 -20.94 4.56
C ALA A 61 40.14 -21.14 5.95
N GLU A 62 39.35 -21.25 7.03
CA GLU A 62 39.88 -21.55 8.37
C GLU A 62 40.59 -22.92 8.42
N GLU A 63 40.00 -23.97 7.83
CA GLU A 63 40.58 -25.30 7.78
C GLU A 63 41.93 -25.29 7.01
N LEU A 64 41.99 -24.59 5.88
CA LEU A 64 43.16 -24.51 5.01
C LEU A 64 44.26 -23.58 5.54
N MET A 65 43.97 -22.67 6.49
CA MET A 65 44.95 -21.83 7.19
C MET A 65 45.99 -22.62 7.98
N SER A 66 45.74 -23.91 8.24
CA SER A 66 46.70 -24.80 8.91
C SER A 66 47.91 -25.13 8.05
N ASP A 67 47.85 -24.94 6.73
CA ASP A 67 48.94 -25.14 5.78
C ASP A 67 49.74 -23.84 5.62
N PRO A 68 51.07 -23.83 5.92
CA PRO A 68 51.91 -22.64 5.84
C PRO A 68 51.99 -22.02 4.44
N GLU A 69 51.90 -22.85 3.37
CA GLU A 69 51.98 -22.37 1.97
C GLU A 69 50.69 -21.68 1.51
N MET A 70 49.53 -22.01 2.11
CA MET A 70 48.25 -21.48 1.75
C MET A 70 47.74 -20.35 2.68
N LYS A 71 48.45 -20.12 3.77
CA LYS A 71 48.03 -19.25 4.86
C LYS A 71 47.69 -17.82 4.41
N GLU A 72 48.47 -17.20 3.58
CA GLU A 72 48.31 -15.80 3.15
C GLU A 72 47.05 -15.66 2.26
N LEU A 73 46.91 -16.57 1.28
CA LEU A 73 45.75 -16.62 0.38
C LEU A 73 44.46 -16.93 1.15
N CYS A 74 44.49 -17.89 2.08
CA CYS A 74 43.34 -18.24 2.90
C CYS A 74 42.91 -17.09 3.84
N GLN A 75 43.86 -16.28 4.32
CA GLN A 75 43.57 -15.12 5.14
C GLN A 75 42.87 -14.00 4.35
N GLU A 76 43.25 -13.78 3.10
CA GLU A 76 42.54 -12.85 2.20
C GLU A 76 41.12 -13.36 1.90
N THR A 77 41.00 -14.65 1.52
CA THR A 77 39.70 -15.28 1.25
C THR A 77 38.74 -15.19 2.48
N TYR A 78 39.28 -15.51 3.66
CA TYR A 78 38.49 -15.38 4.90
C TYR A 78 38.02 -13.96 5.16
N THR A 79 38.87 -12.98 4.98
CA THR A 79 38.53 -11.55 5.19
C THR A 79 37.45 -11.10 4.21
N GLN A 80 37.58 -11.50 2.95
CA GLN A 80 36.58 -11.19 1.90
C GLN A 80 35.26 -11.88 2.19
N ALA A 81 35.25 -13.17 2.52
CA ALA A 81 34.06 -13.93 2.83
C ALA A 81 33.34 -13.38 4.08
N LYS A 82 34.11 -12.96 5.10
CA LYS A 82 33.56 -12.31 6.29
C LYS A 82 32.84 -11.01 5.95
N HIS A 83 33.44 -10.14 5.14
CA HIS A 83 32.83 -8.90 4.71
C HIS A 83 31.52 -9.16 3.92
N THR A 84 31.58 -10.08 2.95
CA THR A 84 30.43 -10.50 2.15
C THR A 84 29.30 -11.05 3.04
N ARG A 85 29.64 -11.86 4.05
CA ARG A 85 28.66 -12.40 5.00
C ARG A 85 27.98 -11.29 5.82
N GLU A 86 28.73 -10.28 6.26
CA GLU A 86 28.21 -9.16 7.03
C GLU A 86 27.25 -8.31 6.18
N GLU A 87 27.62 -8.00 4.95
CA GLU A 87 26.74 -7.28 4.00
C GLU A 87 25.45 -8.06 3.69
N LEU A 88 25.59 -9.39 3.43
CA LEU A 88 24.42 -10.25 3.16
C LEU A 88 23.54 -10.42 4.39
N HIS A 89 24.11 -10.40 5.60
CA HIS A 89 23.35 -10.43 6.85
C HIS A 89 22.44 -9.21 7.00
N GLU A 90 22.97 -8.02 6.79
CA GLU A 90 22.21 -6.77 6.80
C GLU A 90 21.11 -6.77 5.72
N LYS A 91 21.45 -7.21 4.51
CA LYS A 91 20.49 -7.33 3.42
C LYS A 91 19.36 -8.32 3.73
N LEU A 92 19.67 -9.46 4.33
CA LEU A 92 18.66 -10.43 4.78
C LEU A 92 17.74 -9.87 5.85
N GLN A 93 18.26 -9.09 6.79
CA GLN A 93 17.43 -8.43 7.80
C GLN A 93 16.39 -7.50 7.15
N ILE A 94 16.79 -6.74 6.14
CA ILE A 94 15.90 -5.87 5.37
C ILE A 94 14.87 -6.67 4.58
N LEU A 95 15.30 -7.73 3.88
CA LEU A 95 14.42 -8.58 3.07
C LEU A 95 13.38 -9.37 3.89
N LEU A 96 13.68 -9.64 5.16
CA LEU A 96 12.76 -10.32 6.09
C LEU A 96 11.74 -9.37 6.73
N LEU A 97 11.85 -8.06 6.53
CA LEU A 97 10.84 -7.12 7.01
C LEU A 97 9.50 -7.42 6.33
N PRO A 98 8.40 -7.35 7.07
CA PRO A 98 7.08 -7.52 6.48
C PRO A 98 6.86 -6.46 5.39
N LYS A 99 6.66 -6.94 4.15
CA LYS A 99 6.29 -6.06 3.03
C LYS A 99 4.85 -5.60 3.24
N ASP A 100 4.60 -4.35 2.94
CA ASP A 100 3.23 -3.83 2.88
C ASP A 100 2.49 -4.52 1.72
N PRO A 101 1.34 -5.18 1.96
CA PRO A 101 0.59 -5.85 0.90
C PRO A 101 0.15 -4.89 -0.23
N ASN A 102 0.16 -3.60 0.05
CA ASN A 102 -0.20 -2.57 -0.91
C ASN A 102 0.99 -2.07 -1.75
N ASP A 103 2.25 -2.47 -1.44
CA ASP A 103 3.45 -1.91 -2.08
C ASP A 103 3.45 -2.04 -3.61
N GLU A 104 2.79 -3.04 -4.19
CA GLU A 104 2.68 -3.23 -5.65
C GLU A 104 1.48 -2.51 -6.28
N LYS A 105 0.57 -1.93 -5.49
CA LYS A 105 -0.66 -1.31 -5.97
C LYS A 105 -0.40 0.07 -6.58
N SER A 106 -1.34 0.49 -7.42
CA SER A 106 -1.54 1.87 -7.82
C SER A 106 -1.96 2.73 -6.62
N VAL A 107 -1.90 4.03 -6.74
CA VAL A 107 -2.16 4.95 -5.64
C VAL A 107 -3.14 6.05 -6.05
N ILE A 108 -4.06 6.36 -5.16
CA ILE A 108 -4.95 7.51 -5.27
C ILE A 108 -4.32 8.63 -4.44
N MET A 109 -4.12 9.78 -5.07
CA MET A 109 -3.61 10.99 -4.41
C MET A 109 -4.67 12.08 -4.42
N GLU A 110 -4.85 12.71 -3.26
CA GLU A 110 -5.73 13.84 -3.07
C GLU A 110 -4.91 15.04 -2.59
N ILE A 111 -4.91 16.11 -3.35
CA ILE A 111 -4.20 17.37 -3.00
C ILE A 111 -5.24 18.44 -2.75
N ARG A 112 -5.15 19.10 -1.61
CA ARG A 112 -6.04 20.21 -1.26
C ARG A 112 -5.24 21.42 -0.79
N GLY A 113 -5.67 22.61 -1.23
CA GLY A 113 -5.18 23.87 -0.66
C GLY A 113 -5.51 23.92 0.83
N GLY A 114 -4.52 24.29 1.65
CA GLY A 114 -4.67 24.45 3.10
C GLY A 114 -4.76 25.90 3.51
N VAL A 115 -3.96 26.30 4.50
CA VAL A 115 -3.90 27.69 4.99
C VAL A 115 -3.10 28.55 4.03
N GLY A 116 -3.70 29.64 3.51
CA GLY A 116 -3.00 30.58 2.63
C GLY A 116 -3.87 31.20 1.52
N GLY A 117 -5.17 30.87 1.49
CA GLY A 117 -6.09 31.38 0.47
C GLY A 117 -5.67 30.95 -0.95
N GLU A 118 -5.67 31.90 -1.90
CA GLU A 118 -5.35 31.61 -3.31
C GLU A 118 -3.92 31.06 -3.49
N GLU A 119 -2.95 31.56 -2.68
CA GLU A 119 -1.58 31.05 -2.73
C GLU A 119 -1.48 29.55 -2.38
N SER A 120 -2.35 29.06 -1.47
CA SER A 120 -2.41 27.62 -1.16
C SER A 120 -2.93 26.79 -2.34
N ALA A 121 -3.86 27.34 -3.14
CA ALA A 121 -4.35 26.71 -4.35
C ALA A 121 -3.29 26.70 -5.47
N LEU A 122 -2.55 27.78 -5.66
CA LEU A 122 -1.41 27.84 -6.58
C LEU A 122 -0.31 26.84 -6.18
N PHE A 123 -0.07 26.69 -4.89
CA PHE A 123 0.90 25.69 -4.39
C PHE A 123 0.40 24.25 -4.59
N ALA A 124 -0.89 24.00 -4.38
CA ALA A 124 -1.49 22.69 -4.66
C ALA A 124 -1.34 22.32 -6.15
N HIS A 125 -1.54 23.27 -7.07
CA HIS A 125 -1.25 23.08 -8.49
C HIS A 125 0.23 22.74 -8.73
N SER A 126 1.15 23.45 -8.08
CA SER A 126 2.59 23.18 -8.20
C SER A 126 2.95 21.76 -7.71
N LEU A 127 2.33 21.28 -6.64
CA LEU A 127 2.51 19.90 -6.14
C LEU A 127 1.94 18.88 -7.11
N PHE A 128 0.75 19.12 -7.66
CA PHE A 128 0.17 18.24 -8.69
C PHE A 128 1.10 18.11 -9.90
N ARG A 129 1.62 19.23 -10.40
CA ARG A 129 2.62 19.23 -11.49
C ARG A 129 3.87 18.42 -11.10
N MET A 130 4.42 18.63 -9.90
CA MET A 130 5.59 17.92 -9.39
C MET A 130 5.38 16.40 -9.39
N TYR A 131 4.24 15.93 -8.86
CA TYR A 131 3.93 14.49 -8.85
C TYR A 131 3.66 13.95 -10.25
N SER A 132 3.07 14.76 -11.14
CA SER A 132 2.88 14.39 -12.54
C SER A 132 4.21 14.17 -13.27
N MET A 133 5.17 15.05 -13.04
CA MET A 133 6.53 14.91 -13.59
C MET A 133 7.26 13.71 -13.01
N TYR A 134 7.10 13.45 -11.70
CA TYR A 134 7.67 12.25 -11.07
C TYR A 134 7.08 10.96 -11.64
N ALA A 135 5.75 10.87 -11.75
CA ALA A 135 5.08 9.72 -12.34
C ALA A 135 5.57 9.45 -13.78
N ALA A 136 5.69 10.49 -14.60
CA ALA A 136 6.22 10.39 -15.95
C ALA A 136 7.67 9.84 -15.98
N ARG A 137 8.54 10.28 -15.05
CA ARG A 137 9.91 9.75 -14.92
C ARG A 137 9.95 8.26 -14.55
N GLN A 138 9.00 7.81 -13.72
CA GLN A 138 8.86 6.41 -13.32
C GLN A 138 8.14 5.54 -14.38
N GLY A 139 7.66 6.14 -15.48
CA GLY A 139 6.87 5.44 -16.50
C GLY A 139 5.45 5.10 -16.07
N TRP A 140 4.92 5.78 -15.03
CA TRP A 140 3.57 5.59 -14.55
C TRP A 140 2.60 6.51 -15.28
N GLN A 141 1.33 6.09 -15.35
CA GLN A 141 0.25 6.86 -15.98
C GLN A 141 -0.57 7.56 -14.91
N ILE A 142 -1.01 8.79 -15.22
CA ILE A 142 -1.90 9.56 -14.34
C ILE A 142 -3.29 9.58 -14.95
N GLU A 143 -4.26 9.27 -14.11
CA GLU A 143 -5.69 9.38 -14.42
C GLU A 143 -6.31 10.41 -13.46
N LEU A 144 -6.87 11.47 -14.03
CA LEU A 144 -7.48 12.54 -13.26
C LEU A 144 -8.92 12.15 -12.91
N LEU A 145 -9.25 12.12 -11.62
CA LEU A 145 -10.61 11.83 -11.12
C LEU A 145 -11.40 13.11 -10.88
N ASN A 146 -10.80 14.09 -10.24
CA ASN A 146 -11.41 15.38 -9.94
C ASN A 146 -10.36 16.49 -9.98
N TYR A 147 -10.74 17.66 -10.53
CA TYR A 147 -9.84 18.80 -10.62
C TYR A 147 -10.65 20.10 -10.51
N ASN A 148 -10.53 20.76 -9.39
CA ASN A 148 -11.26 21.99 -9.09
C ASN A 148 -10.29 23.19 -9.16
N GLU A 149 -10.28 23.84 -10.32
CA GLU A 149 -9.39 24.96 -10.62
C GLU A 149 -9.95 26.28 -10.06
N THR A 150 -9.05 27.21 -9.67
CA THR A 150 -9.42 28.57 -9.30
C THR A 150 -9.26 29.53 -10.50
N GLU A 151 -9.87 30.71 -10.40
CA GLU A 151 -9.79 31.73 -11.47
C GLU A 151 -8.35 32.18 -11.79
N LEU A 152 -7.41 32.04 -10.84
CA LEU A 152 -6.00 32.42 -11.01
C LEU A 152 -5.10 31.21 -11.37
N GLY A 153 -5.68 30.10 -11.83
CA GLY A 153 -4.92 28.91 -12.24
C GLY A 153 -4.39 28.08 -11.08
N GLY A 154 -4.85 28.32 -9.85
CA GLY A 154 -4.61 27.45 -8.70
C GLY A 154 -5.57 26.26 -8.68
N VAL A 155 -5.38 25.33 -7.77
CA VAL A 155 -6.23 24.15 -7.58
C VAL A 155 -6.69 24.06 -6.14
N LYS A 156 -8.02 24.13 -5.92
CA LYS A 156 -8.59 23.92 -4.59
C LYS A 156 -8.48 22.46 -4.16
N GLU A 157 -8.74 21.57 -5.11
CA GLU A 157 -8.73 20.13 -4.92
C GLU A 157 -8.35 19.43 -6.22
N ALA A 158 -7.44 18.50 -6.16
CA ALA A 158 -7.07 17.60 -7.25
C ALA A 158 -7.01 16.18 -6.72
N ASP A 159 -7.87 15.30 -7.26
CA ASP A 159 -7.88 13.88 -6.96
C ASP A 159 -7.49 13.12 -8.25
N PHE A 160 -6.50 12.27 -8.16
CA PHE A 160 -5.95 11.55 -9.31
C PHE A 160 -5.37 10.21 -8.90
N VAL A 161 -5.36 9.27 -9.83
CA VAL A 161 -4.73 7.96 -9.68
C VAL A 161 -3.38 7.98 -10.37
N ILE A 162 -2.36 7.44 -9.73
CA ILE A 162 -1.09 7.10 -10.36
C ILE A 162 -1.09 5.59 -10.61
N ASN A 163 -1.31 5.22 -11.87
CA ASN A 163 -1.37 3.84 -12.32
C ASN A 163 0.04 3.34 -12.63
N GLY A 164 0.56 2.46 -11.77
CA GLY A 164 1.87 1.86 -11.96
C GLY A 164 2.25 0.89 -10.86
N ARG A 165 2.96 -0.17 -11.26
CA ARG A 165 3.46 -1.15 -10.30
C ARG A 165 4.45 -0.48 -9.35
N GLY A 166 4.20 -0.62 -8.04
CA GLY A 166 5.06 -0.04 -7.02
C GLY A 166 4.82 1.44 -6.73
N ALA A 167 3.78 2.06 -7.29
CA ALA A 167 3.45 3.47 -7.06
C ALA A 167 3.19 3.75 -5.57
N TRP A 168 2.42 2.88 -4.90
CA TRP A 168 2.19 2.99 -3.46
C TRP A 168 3.49 2.97 -2.65
N SER A 169 4.43 2.07 -2.94
CA SER A 169 5.67 1.90 -2.19
C SER A 169 6.52 3.18 -2.14
N ARG A 170 6.39 4.03 -3.15
CA ARG A 170 7.10 5.31 -3.26
C ARG A 170 6.27 6.47 -2.73
N MET A 171 5.01 6.56 -3.16
CA MET A 171 4.16 7.73 -2.90
C MET A 171 3.60 7.76 -1.47
N LYS A 172 3.54 6.63 -0.74
CA LYS A 172 3.07 6.58 0.66
C LYS A 172 3.81 7.55 1.59
N TYR A 173 5.05 7.91 1.26
CA TYR A 173 5.86 8.86 2.02
C TYR A 173 5.52 10.34 1.73
N GLU A 174 4.68 10.62 0.74
CA GLU A 174 4.29 11.99 0.38
C GLU A 174 3.04 12.49 1.12
N SER A 175 2.39 11.62 1.90
CA SER A 175 1.21 11.99 2.68
C SER A 175 1.54 12.95 3.82
N GLY A 176 0.73 14.01 3.95
CA GLY A 176 0.87 14.98 5.04
C GLY A 176 0.70 16.42 4.60
N VAL A 177 1.17 17.34 5.45
CA VAL A 177 1.09 18.77 5.22
C VAL A 177 2.40 19.29 4.60
N HIS A 178 2.31 19.82 3.39
CA HIS A 178 3.40 20.49 2.68
C HIS A 178 3.33 22.00 2.90
N ARG A 179 4.45 22.63 3.21
CA ARG A 179 4.54 24.06 3.48
C ARG A 179 5.39 24.75 2.45
N VAL A 180 4.89 25.83 1.85
CA VAL A 180 5.64 26.68 0.93
C VAL A 180 5.97 28.02 1.58
N GLN A 181 7.14 28.55 1.26
CA GLN A 181 7.60 29.90 1.57
C GLN A 181 8.08 30.53 0.27
N ARG A 182 7.27 31.42 -0.30
CA ARG A 182 7.60 32.19 -1.51
C ARG A 182 6.87 33.54 -1.50
N VAL A 183 7.27 34.42 -2.39
CA VAL A 183 6.50 35.60 -2.72
C VAL A 183 5.41 35.16 -3.70
N PRO A 184 4.12 35.23 -3.34
CA PRO A 184 3.05 34.87 -4.25
C PRO A 184 3.02 35.77 -5.50
N GLU A 185 2.56 35.22 -6.62
CA GLU A 185 2.33 36.02 -7.83
C GLU A 185 1.26 37.10 -7.64
N THR A 186 0.38 36.90 -6.65
CA THR A 186 -0.69 37.81 -6.24
C THR A 186 -0.22 38.92 -5.27
N GLU A 187 1.04 38.88 -4.81
CA GLU A 187 1.58 39.84 -3.82
C GLU A 187 2.38 40.95 -4.49
N SER A 188 1.86 42.18 -4.45
CA SER A 188 2.51 43.36 -5.03
C SER A 188 3.64 43.96 -4.17
N GLY A 189 3.67 43.64 -2.87
CA GLY A 189 4.64 44.18 -1.89
C GLY A 189 5.91 43.37 -1.72
N GLY A 190 6.11 42.28 -2.47
CA GLY A 190 7.31 41.44 -2.41
C GLY A 190 7.49 40.67 -1.08
N ARG A 191 6.44 40.53 -0.26
CA ARG A 191 6.52 39.84 1.03
C ARG A 191 6.48 38.36 0.84
N VAL A 192 7.34 37.65 1.59
CA VAL A 192 7.32 36.18 1.63
C VAL A 192 6.10 35.71 2.43
N HIS A 193 5.21 34.96 1.78
CA HIS A 193 4.09 34.31 2.43
C HIS A 193 4.43 32.85 2.78
N THR A 194 3.74 32.34 3.78
CA THR A 194 3.82 30.93 4.17
C THR A 194 2.45 30.30 4.01
N SER A 195 2.32 29.40 3.05
CA SER A 195 1.08 28.68 2.75
C SER A 195 1.27 27.19 2.92
N THR A 196 0.17 26.44 2.99
CA THR A 196 0.18 25.00 3.11
C THR A 196 -0.75 24.35 2.09
N ALA A 197 -0.39 23.15 1.67
CA ALA A 197 -1.28 22.25 0.98
C ALA A 197 -1.21 20.88 1.67
N THR A 198 -2.30 20.16 1.67
CA THR A 198 -2.39 18.80 2.24
C THR A 198 -2.39 17.77 1.13
N VAL A 199 -1.68 16.68 1.34
CA VAL A 199 -1.62 15.55 0.43
C VAL A 199 -2.08 14.31 1.19
N ALA A 200 -3.15 13.68 0.72
CA ALA A 200 -3.54 12.35 1.16
C ALA A 200 -3.12 11.34 0.09
N VAL A 201 -2.61 10.21 0.54
CA VAL A 201 -2.12 9.11 -0.31
C VAL A 201 -2.82 7.84 0.13
N LEU A 202 -3.58 7.24 -0.74
CA LEU A 202 -4.41 6.07 -0.45
C LEU A 202 -4.08 4.95 -1.44
N PRO A 203 -4.01 3.69 -1.00
CA PRO A 203 -3.84 2.57 -1.93
C PRO A 203 -5.12 2.41 -2.77
N GLU A 204 -4.97 2.06 -4.03
CA GLU A 204 -6.11 1.68 -4.85
C GLU A 204 -6.76 0.42 -4.25
N MET A 205 -8.06 0.51 -3.98
CA MET A 205 -8.84 -0.57 -3.38
C MET A 205 -9.44 -1.43 -4.49
N GLU A 206 -9.41 -2.74 -4.30
CA GLU A 206 -10.11 -3.67 -5.17
C GLU A 206 -11.62 -3.57 -4.93
N GLU A 207 -12.40 -3.87 -5.97
CA GLU A 207 -13.86 -3.94 -5.84
C GLU A 207 -14.26 -4.99 -4.79
N VAL A 208 -15.30 -4.66 -4.03
CA VAL A 208 -15.83 -5.55 -3.00
C VAL A 208 -16.50 -6.74 -3.66
N ASP A 209 -15.91 -7.92 -3.58
CA ASP A 209 -16.54 -9.18 -3.99
C ASP A 209 -17.05 -9.91 -2.75
N VAL A 210 -18.36 -9.90 -2.54
CA VAL A 210 -19.01 -10.57 -1.41
C VAL A 210 -19.34 -12.02 -1.81
N GLN A 211 -18.51 -12.95 -1.41
CA GLN A 211 -18.79 -14.38 -1.57
C GLN A 211 -19.55 -14.91 -0.36
N ILE A 212 -20.80 -15.33 -0.58
CA ILE A 212 -21.65 -15.89 0.46
C ILE A 212 -21.48 -17.41 0.45
N ASN A 213 -20.90 -17.95 1.54
CA ASN A 213 -20.81 -19.39 1.72
C ASN A 213 -22.18 -19.93 2.20
N PRO A 214 -22.81 -20.88 1.46
CA PRO A 214 -24.09 -21.46 1.86
C PRO A 214 -24.08 -22.13 3.25
N ALA A 215 -22.95 -22.59 3.74
CA ALA A 215 -22.81 -23.21 5.06
C ALA A 215 -22.98 -22.20 6.22
N ASP A 216 -22.76 -20.92 5.95
CA ASP A 216 -22.87 -19.83 6.92
C ASP A 216 -24.29 -19.26 7.01
N ILE A 217 -25.23 -19.79 6.21
CA ILE A 217 -26.62 -19.37 6.19
C ILE A 217 -27.50 -20.37 6.92
N GLU A 218 -28.23 -19.88 7.91
CA GLU A 218 -29.34 -20.60 8.50
C GLU A 218 -30.65 -20.15 7.85
N MET A 219 -31.40 -21.11 7.27
CA MET A 219 -32.69 -20.85 6.65
C MET A 219 -33.83 -21.30 7.55
N GLN A 220 -34.74 -20.41 7.86
CA GLN A 220 -35.97 -20.68 8.60
C GLN A 220 -37.17 -20.42 7.70
N VAL A 221 -38.12 -21.37 7.69
CA VAL A 221 -39.34 -21.25 6.90
C VAL A 221 -40.53 -21.10 7.87
N TYR A 222 -41.38 -20.15 7.59
CA TYR A 222 -42.55 -19.88 8.43
C TYR A 222 -43.78 -19.49 7.59
N ARG A 223 -44.94 -19.42 8.24
CA ARG A 223 -46.17 -18.99 7.56
C ARG A 223 -46.16 -17.47 7.41
N ALA A 224 -46.52 -17.01 6.21
CA ALA A 224 -46.65 -15.57 5.98
C ALA A 224 -47.75 -14.97 6.86
N SER A 225 -47.50 -13.77 7.38
CA SER A 225 -48.48 -13.01 8.17
C SER A 225 -49.08 -11.90 7.30
N GLY A 226 -50.40 -11.70 7.36
CA GLY A 226 -51.07 -10.63 6.64
C GLY A 226 -52.48 -11.01 6.15
N ALA A 227 -53.20 -10.05 5.56
CA ALA A 227 -54.48 -10.27 4.95
C ALA A 227 -54.35 -11.14 3.70
N GLY A 228 -54.81 -12.40 3.75
CA GLY A 228 -54.69 -13.35 2.65
C GLY A 228 -55.68 -14.51 2.79
N GLY A 229 -55.95 -15.19 1.67
CA GLY A 229 -56.81 -16.35 1.59
C GLY A 229 -56.17 -17.64 2.14
N GLN A 230 -56.81 -18.80 1.83
CA GLN A 230 -56.41 -20.12 2.33
C GLN A 230 -54.92 -20.47 2.13
N HIS A 231 -54.29 -19.95 1.08
CA HIS A 231 -52.88 -20.23 0.76
C HIS A 231 -51.93 -19.60 1.79
N VAL A 232 -52.14 -18.37 2.22
CA VAL A 232 -51.33 -17.66 3.22
C VAL A 232 -51.31 -18.34 4.56
N ASN A 233 -52.49 -18.90 4.95
CA ASN A 233 -52.69 -19.51 6.25
C ASN A 233 -52.26 -21.00 6.32
N LYS A 234 -52.16 -21.68 5.20
CA LYS A 234 -51.83 -23.11 5.19
C LYS A 234 -50.42 -23.47 4.76
N THR A 235 -49.81 -22.66 3.90
CA THR A 235 -48.46 -22.88 3.34
C THR A 235 -47.37 -22.06 4.01
N SER A 236 -46.29 -22.70 4.40
CA SER A 236 -45.08 -22.04 4.92
C SER A 236 -44.22 -21.51 3.74
N SER A 237 -44.65 -20.38 3.14
CA SER A 237 -43.95 -19.79 1.98
C SER A 237 -42.97 -18.68 2.37
N ALA A 238 -43.10 -18.11 3.56
CA ALA A 238 -42.17 -17.09 4.05
C ALA A 238 -40.82 -17.68 4.43
N VAL A 239 -39.76 -16.99 4.07
CA VAL A 239 -38.36 -17.39 4.30
C VAL A 239 -37.63 -16.31 5.10
N ARG A 240 -36.89 -16.76 6.11
CA ARG A 240 -35.94 -15.95 6.85
C ARG A 240 -34.56 -16.57 6.71
N LEU A 241 -33.57 -15.78 6.36
CA LEU A 241 -32.16 -16.15 6.32
C LEU A 241 -31.41 -15.44 7.43
N ILE A 242 -30.59 -16.18 8.13
CA ILE A 242 -29.69 -15.66 9.17
C ILE A 242 -28.26 -15.98 8.72
N HIS A 243 -27.46 -14.95 8.54
CA HIS A 243 -26.04 -15.11 8.26
C HIS A 243 -25.28 -15.21 9.58
N LYS A 244 -24.81 -16.40 9.93
CA LYS A 244 -24.22 -16.72 11.24
C LYS A 244 -23.02 -15.83 11.61
N PRO A 245 -22.04 -15.56 10.70
CA PRO A 245 -20.88 -14.76 11.07
C PRO A 245 -21.20 -13.28 11.36
N SER A 246 -22.12 -12.66 10.59
CA SER A 246 -22.48 -11.25 10.76
C SER A 246 -23.71 -11.01 11.62
N GLY A 247 -24.49 -12.05 11.92
CA GLY A 247 -25.77 -11.94 12.65
C GLY A 247 -26.88 -11.25 11.86
N ILE A 248 -26.69 -10.97 10.57
CA ILE A 248 -27.69 -10.29 9.73
C ILE A 248 -28.85 -11.23 9.49
N VAL A 249 -30.06 -10.70 9.71
CA VAL A 249 -31.32 -11.39 9.46
C VAL A 249 -32.08 -10.67 8.34
N VAL A 250 -32.47 -11.45 7.32
CA VAL A 250 -33.35 -10.99 6.23
C VAL A 250 -34.56 -11.91 6.14
N ALA A 251 -35.72 -11.36 5.84
CA ALA A 251 -36.95 -12.11 5.67
C ALA A 251 -37.74 -11.60 4.48
N CYS A 252 -38.35 -12.54 3.74
CA CYS A 252 -39.22 -12.24 2.62
C CYS A 252 -40.46 -13.13 2.64
N GLN A 253 -41.62 -12.50 2.41
CA GLN A 253 -42.93 -13.18 2.37
C GLN A 253 -43.84 -12.64 1.25
N GLU A 254 -43.26 -11.98 0.26
CA GLU A 254 -44.00 -11.26 -0.79
C GLU A 254 -44.57 -12.21 -1.82
N GLU A 255 -43.83 -13.30 -2.13
CA GLU A 255 -44.19 -14.23 -3.16
C GLU A 255 -44.96 -15.44 -2.62
N ARG A 256 -45.76 -16.09 -3.48
CA ARG A 256 -46.48 -17.31 -3.14
C ARG A 256 -45.55 -18.53 -3.06
N SER A 257 -44.43 -18.51 -3.77
CA SER A 257 -43.45 -19.59 -3.87
C SER A 257 -42.35 -19.40 -2.81
N GLN A 258 -42.12 -20.43 -2.00
CA GLN A 258 -40.99 -20.48 -1.06
C GLN A 258 -39.63 -20.28 -1.78
N LEU A 259 -39.48 -20.86 -2.98
CA LEU A 259 -38.24 -20.76 -3.76
C LEU A 259 -37.97 -19.30 -4.16
N GLN A 260 -38.99 -18.60 -4.66
CA GLN A 260 -38.86 -17.18 -5.04
C GLN A 260 -38.54 -16.29 -3.81
N ASN A 261 -39.18 -16.55 -2.66
CA ASN A 261 -38.87 -15.85 -1.42
C ASN A 261 -37.42 -16.12 -0.95
N ARG A 262 -36.93 -17.38 -1.11
CA ARG A 262 -35.54 -17.72 -0.81
C ARG A 262 -34.57 -16.94 -1.71
N GLU A 263 -34.81 -16.90 -3.01
CA GLU A 263 -33.96 -16.16 -3.96
C GLU A 263 -33.96 -14.66 -3.68
N LYS A 264 -35.12 -14.07 -3.34
CA LYS A 264 -35.21 -12.68 -2.90
C LYS A 264 -34.42 -12.45 -1.60
N CYS A 265 -34.59 -13.31 -0.59
CA CYS A 265 -33.82 -13.21 0.64
C CYS A 265 -32.31 -13.31 0.39
N MET A 266 -31.86 -14.19 -0.50
CA MET A 266 -30.44 -14.30 -0.85
C MET A 266 -29.91 -13.02 -1.48
N ARG A 267 -30.65 -12.42 -2.42
CA ARG A 267 -30.30 -11.11 -3.00
C ARG A 267 -30.27 -9.98 -1.96
N MET A 268 -31.26 -9.94 -1.07
CA MET A 268 -31.31 -8.97 0.02
C MET A 268 -30.13 -9.14 1.00
N LEU A 269 -29.77 -10.39 1.31
CA LEU A 269 -28.61 -10.69 2.15
C LEU A 269 -27.31 -10.25 1.48
N ALA A 270 -27.12 -10.57 0.20
CA ALA A 270 -25.96 -10.13 -0.58
C ALA A 270 -25.82 -8.60 -0.59
N SER A 271 -26.92 -7.89 -0.84
CA SER A 271 -26.91 -6.41 -0.83
C SER A 271 -26.55 -5.85 0.53
N LYS A 272 -27.07 -6.41 1.63
CA LYS A 272 -26.75 -5.95 3.00
C LYS A 272 -25.29 -6.24 3.39
N LEU A 273 -24.78 -7.40 3.02
CA LEU A 273 -23.38 -7.74 3.26
C LEU A 273 -22.45 -6.82 2.46
N TYR A 274 -22.78 -6.55 1.21
CA TYR A 274 -22.05 -5.61 0.36
C TYR A 274 -22.05 -4.20 0.97
N GLU A 275 -23.20 -3.71 1.42
CA GLU A 275 -23.33 -2.39 2.06
C GLU A 275 -22.45 -2.27 3.31
N ILE A 276 -22.45 -3.30 4.17
CA ILE A 276 -21.63 -3.30 5.40
C ILE A 276 -20.14 -3.32 5.06
N GLU A 277 -19.72 -4.13 4.09
CA GLU A 277 -18.32 -4.18 3.70
C GLU A 277 -17.87 -2.88 3.05
N GLN A 278 -18.72 -2.28 2.22
CA GLN A 278 -18.47 -0.96 1.65
C GLN A 278 -18.33 0.11 2.74
N GLN A 279 -19.23 0.16 3.72
CA GLN A 279 -19.15 1.09 4.85
C GLN A 279 -17.88 0.88 5.69
N ARG A 280 -17.45 -0.38 5.86
CA ARG A 280 -16.19 -0.69 6.54
C ARG A 280 -15.00 -0.11 5.81
N LEU A 281 -14.91 -0.34 4.51
CA LEU A 281 -13.84 0.18 3.67
C LEU A 281 -13.83 1.72 3.61
N GLU A 282 -15.01 2.35 3.47
CA GLU A 282 -15.14 3.80 3.50
C GLU A 282 -14.68 4.40 4.84
N SER A 283 -14.98 3.74 5.96
CA SER A 283 -14.53 4.18 7.28
C SER A 283 -13.01 4.00 7.46
N GLU A 284 -12.43 2.93 6.94
CA GLU A 284 -10.97 2.71 6.93
C GLU A 284 -10.25 3.78 6.10
N VAL A 285 -10.72 4.03 4.88
CA VAL A 285 -10.17 5.09 3.99
C VAL A 285 -10.30 6.47 4.63
N THR A 286 -11.47 6.78 5.22
CA THR A 286 -11.70 8.05 5.91
C THR A 286 -10.78 8.19 7.12
N GLY A 287 -10.55 7.11 7.87
CA GLY A 287 -9.61 7.06 8.99
C GLY A 287 -8.17 7.33 8.53
N MET A 288 -7.72 6.65 7.48
CA MET A 288 -6.40 6.87 6.88
C MET A 288 -6.23 8.32 6.41
N ARG A 289 -7.21 8.86 5.67
CA ARG A 289 -7.18 10.26 5.19
C ARG A 289 -7.06 11.25 6.36
N ARG A 290 -7.85 11.08 7.42
CA ARG A 290 -7.79 11.95 8.59
C ARG A 290 -6.43 11.91 9.31
N SER A 291 -5.85 10.74 9.45
CA SER A 291 -4.55 10.59 10.11
C SER A 291 -3.42 11.23 9.32
N GLN A 292 -3.50 11.24 7.98
CA GLN A 292 -2.50 11.82 7.10
C GLN A 292 -2.59 13.35 7.00
N VAL A 293 -3.79 13.89 6.88
CA VAL A 293 -4.02 15.31 6.62
C VAL A 293 -4.00 16.16 7.90
N GLY A 294 -4.34 15.56 9.05
CA GLY A 294 -4.41 16.29 10.32
C GLY A 294 -5.35 17.48 10.25
N THR A 295 -4.92 18.64 10.78
CA THR A 295 -5.65 19.91 10.71
C THR A 295 -5.22 20.80 9.51
N GLY A 296 -4.20 20.40 8.76
CA GLY A 296 -3.62 21.17 7.66
C GLY A 296 -2.87 22.46 8.10
N MET A 297 -2.62 22.62 9.39
CA MET A 297 -1.96 23.80 9.93
C MET A 297 -0.45 23.80 9.64
N ARG A 298 0.16 25.01 9.62
CA ARG A 298 1.58 25.22 9.30
C ARG A 298 2.57 24.50 10.23
N ASN A 299 2.17 24.16 11.43
CA ASN A 299 2.99 23.44 12.42
C ASN A 299 3.09 21.92 12.13
N GLU A 300 2.11 21.35 11.47
CA GLU A 300 2.04 19.91 11.15
C GLU A 300 2.85 19.52 9.90
N ARG A 301 3.62 20.45 9.36
CA ARG A 301 4.39 20.27 8.13
C ARG A 301 5.32 19.05 8.18
N ILE A 302 5.25 18.22 7.15
CA ILE A 302 6.23 17.17 6.88
C ILE A 302 7.42 17.72 6.09
N ARG A 303 7.16 18.63 5.12
CA ARG A 303 8.17 19.17 4.22
C ARG A 303 7.97 20.68 4.02
N THR A 304 9.08 21.41 3.88
CA THR A 304 9.08 22.84 3.59
C THR A 304 9.82 23.13 2.29
N TYR A 305 9.15 23.85 1.40
CA TYR A 305 9.65 24.35 0.13
C TYR A 305 9.95 25.85 0.28
N ASN A 306 11.24 26.22 0.35
CA ASN A 306 11.68 27.60 0.55
C ASN A 306 12.28 28.13 -0.75
N PHE A 307 11.48 28.84 -1.54
CA PHE A 307 11.90 29.38 -2.84
C PHE A 307 12.97 30.47 -2.72
N PRO A 308 12.87 31.45 -1.81
CA PRO A 308 13.94 32.47 -1.64
C PRO A 308 15.32 31.86 -1.35
N GLN A 309 15.39 30.72 -0.72
CA GLN A 309 16.64 30.05 -0.39
C GLN A 309 16.97 28.89 -1.33
N GLY A 310 16.14 28.61 -2.33
CA GLY A 310 16.33 27.51 -3.28
C GLY A 310 16.35 26.12 -2.64
N ARG A 311 15.77 25.93 -1.45
CA ARG A 311 15.89 24.69 -0.67
C ARG A 311 14.56 24.02 -0.37
N VAL A 312 14.62 22.67 -0.30
CA VAL A 312 13.56 21.81 0.21
C VAL A 312 14.08 21.10 1.46
N THR A 313 13.30 21.09 2.54
CA THR A 313 13.66 20.39 3.78
C THR A 313 12.56 19.44 4.19
N ASP A 314 12.86 18.15 4.27
CA ASP A 314 11.99 17.15 4.87
C ASP A 314 12.29 17.04 6.37
N HIS A 315 11.29 17.34 7.20
CA HIS A 315 11.47 17.43 8.65
C HIS A 315 11.45 16.09 9.36
N ARG A 316 10.99 15.02 8.70
CA ARG A 316 10.93 13.67 9.27
C ARG A 316 12.31 13.03 9.39
N VAL A 317 13.17 13.30 8.40
CA VAL A 317 14.55 12.78 8.30
C VAL A 317 15.61 13.87 8.37
N ASN A 318 15.20 15.13 8.58
CA ASN A 318 16.08 16.33 8.60
C ASN A 318 16.94 16.47 7.34
N LEU A 319 16.45 15.96 6.19
CA LEU A 319 17.14 16.07 4.90
C LEU A 319 16.87 17.46 4.29
N THR A 320 17.92 18.16 3.87
CA THR A 320 17.83 19.47 3.20
C THR A 320 18.54 19.40 1.85
N LEU A 321 17.83 19.73 0.78
CA LEU A 321 18.31 19.78 -0.59
C LEU A 321 18.25 21.21 -1.12
N TYR A 322 19.34 21.71 -1.70
CA TYR A 322 19.45 23.06 -2.27
C TYR A 322 19.21 23.08 -3.79
N ARG A 323 18.17 22.37 -4.24
CA ARG A 323 17.79 22.24 -5.65
C ARG A 323 16.27 22.17 -5.81
N ILE A 324 15.60 23.21 -5.31
CA ILE A 324 14.12 23.26 -5.29
C ILE A 324 13.51 23.10 -6.68
N ASP A 325 14.11 23.69 -7.72
CA ASP A 325 13.60 23.63 -9.09
C ASP A 325 13.60 22.19 -9.61
N SER A 326 14.69 21.43 -9.38
CA SER A 326 14.77 20.01 -9.73
C SER A 326 13.71 19.19 -9.01
N VAL A 327 13.51 19.43 -7.71
CA VAL A 327 12.47 18.76 -6.92
C VAL A 327 11.07 19.08 -7.45
N MET A 328 10.78 20.34 -7.76
CA MET A 328 9.49 20.75 -8.35
C MET A 328 9.28 20.23 -9.77
N ASP A 329 10.33 19.83 -10.46
CA ASP A 329 10.30 19.12 -11.76
C ASP A 329 10.29 17.59 -11.59
N GLY A 330 9.98 17.09 -10.39
CA GLY A 330 9.75 15.68 -10.11
C GLY A 330 11.00 14.87 -9.78
N ASP A 331 12.10 15.48 -9.29
CA ASP A 331 13.27 14.77 -8.78
C ASP A 331 13.10 14.49 -7.27
N LEU A 332 12.30 13.46 -6.96
CA LEU A 332 11.93 13.10 -5.58
C LEU A 332 12.70 11.89 -5.03
N ASP A 333 13.48 11.19 -5.87
CA ASP A 333 14.07 9.91 -5.51
C ASP A 333 14.95 9.97 -4.25
N GLU A 334 15.78 11.00 -4.10
CA GLU A 334 16.65 11.12 -2.92
C GLU A 334 15.85 11.27 -1.62
N ILE A 335 14.77 12.07 -1.66
CA ILE A 335 13.90 12.26 -0.50
C ILE A 335 13.16 10.97 -0.17
N ILE A 336 12.55 10.33 -1.17
CA ILE A 336 11.80 9.09 -1.00
C ILE A 336 12.70 7.96 -0.50
N ASN A 337 13.91 7.82 -1.05
CA ASN A 337 14.86 6.81 -0.63
C ASN A 337 15.34 7.03 0.82
N ALA A 338 15.60 8.28 1.22
CA ALA A 338 15.94 8.59 2.61
C ALA A 338 14.81 8.24 3.58
N LEU A 339 13.56 8.52 3.21
CA LEU A 339 12.38 8.17 4.01
C LEU A 339 12.16 6.66 4.06
N ALA A 340 12.33 5.95 2.94
CA ALA A 340 12.23 4.50 2.90
C ALA A 340 13.30 3.84 3.78
N THR A 341 14.54 4.34 3.76
CA THR A 341 15.61 3.85 4.63
C THR A 341 15.30 4.09 6.11
N ALA A 342 14.76 5.26 6.45
CA ALA A 342 14.35 5.57 7.83
C ALA A 342 13.20 4.64 8.31
N ASP A 343 12.19 4.40 7.48
CA ASP A 343 11.07 3.49 7.76
C ASP A 343 11.57 2.05 7.96
N GLN A 344 12.49 1.58 7.10
CA GLN A 344 13.11 0.27 7.26
C GLN A 344 13.91 0.15 8.57
N ALA A 345 14.68 1.18 8.92
CA ALA A 345 15.43 1.21 10.17
C ALA A 345 14.52 1.19 11.41
N GLU A 346 13.37 1.87 11.36
CA GLU A 346 12.38 1.86 12.42
C GLU A 346 11.71 0.48 12.56
N LYS A 347 11.33 -0.13 11.45
CA LYS A 347 10.76 -1.49 11.42
C LYS A 347 11.74 -2.54 11.96
N LEU A 348 13.04 -2.42 11.64
CA LEU A 348 14.08 -3.28 12.18
C LEU A 348 14.19 -3.16 13.72
N LYS A 349 14.14 -1.94 14.26
CA LYS A 349 14.16 -1.71 15.72
C LYS A 349 12.95 -2.31 16.42
N ASN A 350 11.77 -2.22 15.80
CA ASN A 350 10.52 -2.74 16.37
C ASN A 350 10.38 -4.27 16.23
N SER A 351 11.22 -4.93 15.41
CA SER A 351 11.23 -6.38 15.18
C SER A 351 12.25 -7.13 16.03
N GLN A 352 13.11 -6.42 16.75
CA GLN A 352 14.06 -6.96 17.75
C GLN A 352 13.43 -7.03 19.13
#